data_21e3985a07920551d76fd0724b9ee8cb
#
_entry.id   21e3985a07920551d76fd0724b9ee8cb
#
_cell.length_a   1.000
_cell.length_b   1.000
_cell.length_c   1.000
_cell.angle_alpha   90.00
_cell.angle_beta   90.00
_cell.angle_gamma   90.00
#
_symmetry.space_group_name_H-M   'P 1'
#
loop_
_entity.id
_entity.type
_entity.pdbx_description
1 polymer ?
#
loop_
_entity_poly.entity_id
_entity_poly.type
_entity_poly.pdbx_seq_one_letter_code
_entity_poly.pdbx_strand_id
1 'polypeptide(L)'
;MRLKGSRRLIALTLVAAVALLALLVAGAAGKGKPPHKPSAKNGRAGFHFLVLDQAGTADRLIIQGDGNFNGNRASGGGTFDHFLAGTGPPATLVATGTWRATDVVSWTPGTSHGVYRGGSLMMHATFTPNGKPQIKNVLIEVDCNLGPAGFSTGKPEGVVVTFPGPPQVVFTPTNPTTGVTVFTLGEGHSG
;
A
#
# COMPACT_ATOMS: atom_id res chain seq x y z
N MET A 1 25.47 38.87 -44.25
CA MET A 1 26.01 39.18 -42.91
C MET A 1 25.40 38.21 -41.91
N ARG A 2 26.19 37.24 -41.44
CA ARG A 2 25.74 36.14 -40.56
C ARG A 2 26.01 36.53 -39.11
N LEU A 3 24.99 36.63 -38.28
CA LEU A 3 25.11 36.69 -36.81
C LEU A 3 24.99 35.25 -36.24
N LYS A 4 26.13 34.60 -36.07
CA LYS A 4 26.32 33.38 -35.29
C LYS A 4 26.99 33.78 -33.98
N GLY A 5 26.34 33.58 -32.86
CA GLY A 5 27.02 33.68 -31.57
C GLY A 5 26.18 34.28 -30.45
N SER A 6 25.28 33.50 -29.85
CA SER A 6 24.81 33.78 -28.48
C SER A 6 23.97 32.65 -27.89
N ARG A 7 24.35 31.40 -28.05
CA ARG A 7 23.61 30.27 -27.40
C ARG A 7 24.45 29.42 -26.40
N ARG A 8 25.65 29.88 -26.06
CA ARG A 8 26.54 29.09 -25.19
C ARG A 8 26.78 29.66 -23.79
N LEU A 9 26.16 30.76 -23.41
CA LEU A 9 26.38 31.41 -22.10
C LEU A 9 25.26 31.24 -21.09
N ILE A 10 24.13 30.61 -21.45
CA ILE A 10 22.99 30.43 -20.52
C ILE A 10 23.05 29.05 -19.81
N ALA A 11 23.87 28.11 -20.28
CA ALA A 11 23.91 26.76 -19.73
C ALA A 11 24.83 26.59 -18.50
N LEU A 12 25.67 27.56 -18.16
CA LEU A 12 26.66 27.42 -17.08
C LEU A 12 26.22 28.00 -15.73
N THR A 13 25.17 28.81 -15.69
CA THR A 13 24.72 29.45 -14.46
C THR A 13 23.63 28.68 -13.72
N LEU A 14 23.05 27.65 -14.31
CA LEU A 14 22.00 26.86 -13.64
C LEU A 14 22.52 25.67 -12.81
N VAL A 15 23.80 25.28 -13.00
CA VAL A 15 24.36 24.13 -12.29
C VAL A 15 24.92 24.53 -10.91
N ALA A 16 25.25 25.79 -10.68
CA ALA A 16 25.79 26.26 -9.41
C ALA A 16 24.74 26.50 -8.31
N ALA A 17 23.45 26.66 -8.67
CA ALA A 17 22.38 26.95 -7.71
C ALA A 17 21.77 25.71 -7.05
N VAL A 18 21.97 24.52 -7.64
CA VAL A 18 21.41 23.28 -7.09
C VAL A 18 22.35 22.63 -6.05
N ALA A 19 23.62 22.95 -6.09
CA ALA A 19 24.62 22.39 -5.15
C ALA A 19 24.61 23.07 -3.76
N LEU A 20 24.01 24.25 -3.61
CA LEU A 20 24.01 24.97 -2.32
C LEU A 20 22.79 24.68 -1.44
N LEU A 21 21.75 24.02 -1.97
CA LEU A 21 20.54 23.66 -1.21
C LEU A 21 20.65 22.29 -0.55
N ALA A 22 21.67 21.50 -0.86
CA ALA A 22 21.86 20.16 -0.31
C ALA A 22 22.64 20.13 1.02
N LEU A 23 23.18 21.25 1.48
CA LEU A 23 23.99 21.29 2.71
C LEU A 23 23.25 21.82 3.95
N LEU A 24 21.99 22.20 3.86
CA LEU A 24 21.23 22.75 4.99
C LEU A 24 20.19 21.79 5.60
N VAL A 25 20.15 20.52 5.19
CA VAL A 25 19.25 19.51 5.77
C VAL A 25 19.98 18.50 6.67
N ALA A 26 21.29 18.64 6.87
CA ALA A 26 22.08 17.75 7.73
C ALA A 26 22.17 18.23 9.19
N GLY A 27 21.06 18.69 9.79
CA GLY A 27 21.12 19.28 11.12
C GLY A 27 19.88 19.13 11.99
N ALA A 28 19.10 18.05 11.84
CA ALA A 28 18.10 17.68 12.86
C ALA A 28 17.94 16.16 12.89
N ALA A 29 18.99 15.45 13.32
CA ALA A 29 18.81 14.12 13.87
C ALA A 29 18.09 14.27 15.23
N GLY A 30 16.81 14.65 15.17
CA GLY A 30 15.91 14.43 16.27
C GLY A 30 15.96 12.96 16.58
N LYS A 31 16.30 12.58 17.81
CA LYS A 31 16.17 11.22 18.33
C LYS A 31 14.72 10.81 18.15
N GLY A 32 14.38 10.31 16.97
CA GLY A 32 13.10 9.72 16.67
C GLY A 32 12.91 8.59 17.68
N LYS A 33 11.90 8.74 18.53
CA LYS A 33 11.45 7.68 19.41
C LYS A 33 11.35 6.43 18.55
N PRO A 34 11.98 5.30 18.92
CA PRO A 34 11.91 4.08 18.11
C PRO A 34 10.44 3.80 17.85
N PRO A 35 10.06 3.29 16.65
CA PRO A 35 8.68 2.98 16.33
C PRO A 35 8.15 2.12 17.47
N HIS A 36 7.04 2.56 18.07
CA HIS A 36 6.39 1.82 19.15
C HIS A 36 6.17 0.40 18.66
N LYS A 37 6.88 -0.58 19.26
CA LYS A 37 6.44 -1.96 19.18
C LYS A 37 4.97 -1.95 19.56
N PRO A 38 4.07 -2.51 18.74
CA PRO A 38 2.66 -2.54 19.05
C PRO A 38 2.53 -3.18 20.41
N SER A 39 2.11 -2.39 21.40
CA SER A 39 1.82 -2.90 22.73
C SER A 39 0.60 -3.79 22.56
N ALA A 40 0.86 -5.07 22.53
CA ALA A 40 -0.14 -6.11 22.39
C ALA A 40 -0.99 -6.17 23.68
N LYS A 41 -1.91 -5.25 23.82
CA LYS A 41 -3.16 -5.58 24.50
C LYS A 41 -4.00 -6.34 23.49
N ASN A 42 -3.90 -7.60 23.60
CA ASN A 42 -4.30 -8.76 22.85
C ASN A 42 -5.77 -8.75 22.43
N GLY A 43 -6.12 -7.94 21.43
CA GLY A 43 -7.36 -8.13 20.71
C GLY A 43 -7.05 -8.73 19.35
N ARG A 44 -7.65 -9.85 19.05
CA ARG A 44 -7.72 -10.38 17.70
C ARG A 44 -8.51 -9.37 16.87
N ALA A 45 -7.96 -8.90 15.74
CA ALA A 45 -8.68 -8.03 14.83
C ALA A 45 -8.86 -8.74 13.49
N GLY A 46 -10.00 -8.49 12.84
CA GLY A 46 -10.29 -8.96 11.50
C GLY A 46 -10.00 -7.88 10.47
N PHE A 47 -9.72 -8.28 9.25
CA PHE A 47 -9.69 -7.42 8.07
C PHE A 47 -10.56 -8.02 6.97
N HIS A 48 -11.18 -7.14 6.18
CA HIS A 48 -11.88 -7.51 4.97
C HIS A 48 -11.71 -6.39 3.95
N PHE A 49 -11.46 -6.74 2.69
CA PHE A 49 -11.38 -5.77 1.60
C PHE A 49 -11.76 -6.36 0.25
N LEU A 50 -12.25 -5.49 -0.61
CA LEU A 50 -12.43 -5.67 -2.04
C LEU A 50 -12.06 -4.37 -2.72
N VAL A 51 -11.01 -4.36 -3.52
CA VAL A 51 -10.51 -3.15 -4.19
C VAL A 51 -10.09 -3.41 -5.62
N LEU A 52 -10.13 -2.35 -6.42
CA LEU A 52 -9.53 -2.26 -7.75
C LEU A 52 -8.32 -1.32 -7.66
N ASP A 53 -7.14 -1.87 -7.87
CA ASP A 53 -5.87 -1.16 -7.85
C ASP A 53 -5.28 -1.03 -9.26
N GLN A 54 -4.39 -0.06 -9.45
CA GLN A 54 -3.72 0.20 -10.72
C GLN A 54 -2.21 0.39 -10.51
N ALA A 55 -1.42 -0.21 -11.41
CA ALA A 55 0.01 0.05 -11.52
C ALA A 55 0.30 0.76 -12.84
N GLY A 56 0.88 1.94 -12.75
CA GLY A 56 1.12 2.77 -13.92
C GLY A 56 -0.17 3.10 -14.68
N THR A 57 -0.12 3.11 -16.01
CA THR A 57 -1.28 3.42 -16.86
C THR A 57 -1.95 2.18 -17.47
N ALA A 58 -1.34 1.01 -17.31
CA ALA A 58 -1.70 -0.18 -18.09
C ALA A 58 -2.24 -1.33 -17.24
N ASP A 59 -1.66 -1.57 -16.08
CA ASP A 59 -1.97 -2.77 -15.29
C ASP A 59 -3.01 -2.49 -14.21
N ARG A 60 -3.95 -3.41 -14.03
CA ARG A 60 -4.98 -3.35 -13.01
C ARG A 60 -5.03 -4.65 -12.21
N LEU A 61 -5.23 -4.53 -10.91
CA LEU A 61 -5.39 -5.63 -9.98
C LEU A 61 -6.73 -5.50 -9.27
N ILE A 62 -7.60 -6.50 -9.40
CA ILE A 62 -8.73 -6.66 -8.51
C ILE A 62 -8.28 -7.62 -7.43
N ILE A 63 -8.34 -7.22 -6.17
CA ILE A 63 -7.98 -8.05 -5.04
C ILE A 63 -9.08 -8.02 -3.99
N GLN A 64 -9.42 -9.19 -3.48
CA GLN A 64 -10.35 -9.34 -2.38
C GLN A 64 -9.84 -10.35 -1.37
N GLY A 65 -10.26 -10.18 -0.13
CA GLY A 65 -9.92 -11.15 0.91
C GLY A 65 -10.31 -10.70 2.29
N ASP A 66 -10.18 -11.64 3.19
CA ASP A 66 -10.47 -11.48 4.60
C ASP A 66 -9.51 -12.30 5.46
N GLY A 67 -9.48 -11.98 6.73
CA GLY A 67 -8.66 -12.71 7.67
C GLY A 67 -8.62 -12.08 9.04
N ASN A 68 -7.64 -12.53 9.80
CA ASN A 68 -7.44 -12.05 11.16
C ASN A 68 -5.95 -11.82 11.40
N PHE A 69 -5.66 -10.91 12.33
CA PHE A 69 -4.31 -10.69 12.79
C PHE A 69 -4.24 -10.47 14.30
N ASN A 70 -3.10 -10.81 14.88
CA ASN A 70 -2.79 -10.61 16.29
C ASN A 70 -1.28 -10.52 16.47
N GLY A 71 -0.81 -9.41 17.01
CA GLY A 71 0.62 -9.12 17.11
C GLY A 71 1.29 -9.16 15.73
N ASN A 72 2.25 -10.05 15.55
CA ASN A 72 2.98 -10.26 14.30
C ASN A 72 2.42 -11.38 13.41
N ARG A 73 1.29 -11.98 13.78
CA ARG A 73 0.67 -13.08 13.05
C ARG A 73 -0.49 -12.58 12.22
N ALA A 74 -0.51 -12.94 10.95
CA ALA A 74 -1.65 -12.79 10.06
C ALA A 74 -2.11 -14.15 9.58
N SER A 75 -3.41 -14.27 9.35
CA SER A 75 -4.03 -15.45 8.75
C SER A 75 -5.20 -14.99 7.90
N GLY A 76 -5.47 -15.73 6.85
CA GLY A 76 -6.51 -15.39 5.87
C GLY A 76 -5.93 -15.31 4.48
N GLY A 77 -6.72 -14.81 3.58
CA GLY A 77 -6.37 -14.73 2.17
C GLY A 77 -7.59 -14.41 1.32
N GLY A 78 -7.44 -14.63 0.02
CA GLY A 78 -8.51 -14.34 -0.91
C GLY A 78 -8.12 -14.64 -2.35
N THR A 79 -8.73 -13.91 -3.27
CA THR A 79 -8.48 -14.06 -4.70
C THR A 79 -7.96 -12.76 -5.29
N PHE A 80 -7.35 -12.87 -6.46
CA PHE A 80 -6.96 -11.73 -7.26
C PHE A 80 -7.13 -12.02 -8.75
N ASP A 81 -7.40 -10.95 -9.51
CA ASP A 81 -7.40 -10.93 -10.96
C ASP A 81 -6.50 -9.79 -11.44
N HIS A 82 -5.52 -10.11 -12.29
CA HIS A 82 -4.61 -9.16 -12.91
C HIS A 82 -4.97 -8.97 -14.37
N PHE A 83 -5.19 -7.72 -14.74
CA PHE A 83 -5.55 -7.31 -16.09
C PHE A 83 -4.48 -6.40 -16.67
N LEU A 84 -4.15 -6.64 -17.93
CA LEU A 84 -3.42 -5.68 -18.74
C LEU A 84 -4.45 -4.76 -19.43
N ALA A 85 -4.49 -3.51 -19.06
CA ALA A 85 -5.35 -2.54 -19.71
C ALA A 85 -4.74 -2.16 -21.07
N GLY A 86 -5.26 -2.72 -22.11
CA GLY A 86 -5.01 -2.21 -23.47
C GLY A 86 -5.66 -0.84 -23.67
N THR A 87 -5.39 -0.22 -24.82
CA THR A 87 -5.95 1.09 -25.23
C THR A 87 -7.45 1.03 -25.59
N GLY A 88 -8.17 -0.03 -25.20
CA GLY A 88 -9.60 -0.20 -25.43
C GLY A 88 -10.20 -1.34 -24.59
N PRO A 89 -11.54 -1.37 -24.42
CA PRO A 89 -12.22 -2.47 -23.78
C PRO A 89 -12.30 -3.70 -24.72
N PRO A 90 -12.28 -4.95 -24.14
CA PRO A 90 -12.17 -5.27 -22.73
C PRO A 90 -10.71 -5.42 -22.28
N ALA A 91 -10.43 -5.10 -20.99
CA ALA A 91 -9.14 -5.38 -20.38
C ALA A 91 -8.79 -6.87 -20.46
N THR A 92 -7.57 -7.19 -20.86
CA THR A 92 -7.12 -8.58 -21.00
C THR A 92 -6.74 -9.16 -19.64
N LEU A 93 -7.46 -10.22 -19.23
CA LEU A 93 -7.09 -10.99 -18.03
C LEU A 93 -5.80 -11.76 -18.31
N VAL A 94 -4.74 -11.48 -17.56
CA VAL A 94 -3.42 -12.11 -17.74
C VAL A 94 -3.05 -13.08 -16.62
N ALA A 95 -3.65 -12.91 -15.46
CA ALA A 95 -3.50 -13.86 -14.35
C ALA A 95 -4.70 -13.78 -13.41
N THR A 96 -5.05 -14.91 -12.86
CA THR A 96 -5.97 -15.05 -11.72
C THR A 96 -5.37 -16.03 -10.72
N GLY A 97 -5.76 -15.92 -9.47
CA GLY A 97 -5.23 -16.84 -8.46
C GLY A 97 -5.72 -16.50 -7.05
N THR A 98 -5.01 -17.07 -6.10
CA THR A 98 -5.25 -16.84 -4.67
C THR A 98 -4.06 -16.20 -4.00
N TRP A 99 -4.30 -15.55 -2.87
CA TRP A 99 -3.25 -15.06 -2.01
C TRP A 99 -3.51 -15.48 -0.57
N ARG A 100 -2.45 -15.54 0.24
CA ARG A 100 -2.51 -15.90 1.65
C ARG A 100 -1.59 -15.00 2.46
N ALA A 101 -2.12 -14.44 3.55
CA ALA A 101 -1.34 -13.68 4.52
C ALA A 101 -0.33 -14.60 5.24
N THR A 102 0.86 -14.11 5.53
CA THR A 102 1.93 -14.83 6.22
C THR A 102 2.26 -14.23 7.57
N ASP A 103 2.47 -12.92 7.65
CA ASP A 103 2.84 -12.22 8.87
C ASP A 103 2.45 -10.73 8.81
N VAL A 104 2.35 -10.11 9.98
CA VAL A 104 2.13 -8.66 10.12
C VAL A 104 3.46 -7.96 10.18
N VAL A 105 3.65 -6.97 9.31
CA VAL A 105 4.79 -6.05 9.35
C VAL A 105 4.53 -4.92 10.33
N SER A 106 3.36 -4.30 10.24
CA SER A 106 2.95 -3.23 11.15
C SER A 106 1.42 -3.13 11.26
N TRP A 107 0.96 -2.63 12.39
CA TRP A 107 -0.42 -2.26 12.62
C TRP A 107 -0.50 -0.94 13.37
N THR A 108 -1.21 0.01 12.82
CA THR A 108 -1.53 1.30 13.45
C THR A 108 -3.05 1.38 13.64
N PRO A 109 -3.54 1.13 14.85
CA PRO A 109 -4.97 1.21 15.13
C PRO A 109 -5.46 2.65 15.10
N GLY A 110 -6.63 2.85 14.53
CA GLY A 110 -7.37 4.10 14.54
C GLY A 110 -8.53 4.10 15.52
N THR A 111 -9.45 5.04 15.31
CA THR A 111 -10.67 5.17 16.11
C THR A 111 -11.62 4.00 15.86
N SER A 112 -12.34 3.60 16.90
CA SER A 112 -13.37 2.55 16.79
C SER A 112 -14.76 3.16 16.72
N HIS A 113 -15.62 2.56 15.91
CA HIS A 113 -17.03 2.86 15.83
C HIS A 113 -17.84 1.55 15.91
N GLY A 114 -18.34 1.23 17.09
CA GLY A 114 -18.95 -0.07 17.35
C GLY A 114 -17.92 -1.19 17.16
N VAL A 115 -18.25 -2.14 16.31
CA VAL A 115 -17.39 -3.29 15.98
C VAL A 115 -16.33 -2.98 14.93
N TYR A 116 -16.40 -1.80 14.30
CA TYR A 116 -15.47 -1.39 13.26
C TYR A 116 -14.34 -0.53 13.83
N ARG A 117 -13.19 -0.62 13.19
CA ARG A 117 -12.03 0.19 13.54
C ARG A 117 -11.36 0.73 12.28
N GLY A 118 -10.99 2.01 12.29
CA GLY A 118 -10.05 2.57 11.33
C GLY A 118 -8.63 2.12 11.64
N GLY A 119 -7.73 2.22 10.67
CA GLY A 119 -6.33 1.89 10.88
C GLY A 119 -5.58 1.62 9.60
N SER A 120 -4.29 1.32 9.76
CA SER A 120 -3.40 0.90 8.69
C SER A 120 -2.73 -0.41 9.08
N LEU A 121 -2.94 -1.45 8.28
CA LEU A 121 -2.34 -2.77 8.41
C LEU A 121 -1.37 -3.00 7.26
N MET A 122 -0.15 -3.37 7.59
CA MET A 122 0.83 -3.81 6.62
C MET A 122 1.21 -5.27 6.91
N MET A 123 1.12 -6.13 5.91
CA MET A 123 1.39 -7.56 6.04
C MET A 123 2.11 -8.11 4.82
N HIS A 124 2.89 -9.17 5.01
CA HIS A 124 3.38 -9.97 3.91
C HIS A 124 2.34 -11.01 3.49
N ALA A 125 2.39 -11.37 2.23
CA ALA A 125 1.55 -12.39 1.64
C ALA A 125 2.30 -13.22 0.60
N THR A 126 1.78 -14.42 0.33
CA THR A 126 2.16 -15.26 -0.79
C THR A 126 1.02 -15.28 -1.79
N PHE A 127 1.31 -14.92 -3.03
CA PHE A 127 0.40 -15.01 -4.16
C PHE A 127 0.64 -16.29 -4.93
N THR A 128 -0.41 -16.97 -5.30
CA THR A 128 -0.38 -18.22 -6.07
C THR A 128 -1.21 -18.04 -7.33
N PRO A 129 -0.62 -17.51 -8.43
CA PRO A 129 -1.29 -17.43 -9.70
C PRO A 129 -1.55 -18.83 -10.26
N ASN A 130 -2.71 -19.03 -10.90
CA ASN A 130 -3.06 -20.30 -11.52
C ASN A 130 -2.06 -20.67 -12.62
N GLY A 131 -1.50 -21.90 -12.53
CA GLY A 131 -0.55 -22.41 -13.50
C GLY A 131 0.82 -21.73 -13.51
N LYS A 132 1.16 -20.93 -12.51
CA LYS A 132 2.45 -20.22 -12.40
C LYS A 132 3.09 -20.43 -11.03
N PRO A 133 4.40 -20.21 -10.89
CA PRO A 133 5.07 -20.24 -9.58
C PRO A 133 4.50 -19.22 -8.60
N GLN A 134 4.60 -19.56 -7.31
CA GLN A 134 4.22 -18.65 -6.23
C GLN A 134 5.14 -17.43 -6.19
N ILE A 135 4.54 -16.28 -5.85
CA ILE A 135 5.25 -15.04 -5.57
C ILE A 135 5.18 -14.79 -4.06
N LYS A 136 6.32 -14.89 -3.40
CA LYS A 136 6.43 -14.72 -1.94
C LYS A 136 6.82 -13.29 -1.59
N ASN A 137 6.61 -12.91 -0.32
CA ASN A 137 6.97 -11.60 0.23
C ASN A 137 6.32 -10.43 -0.53
N VAL A 138 5.11 -10.64 -1.04
CA VAL A 138 4.30 -9.54 -1.55
C VAL A 138 3.83 -8.73 -0.34
N LEU A 139 4.04 -7.41 -0.38
CA LEU A 139 3.59 -6.52 0.68
C LEU A 139 2.18 -6.03 0.37
N ILE A 140 1.27 -6.20 1.30
CA ILE A 140 -0.09 -5.68 1.25
C ILE A 140 -0.25 -4.65 2.37
N GLU A 141 -0.57 -3.42 2.01
CA GLU A 141 -0.95 -2.37 2.95
C GLU A 141 -2.43 -2.07 2.79
N VAL A 142 -3.18 -2.14 3.88
CA VAL A 142 -4.62 -1.90 3.93
C VAL A 142 -4.88 -0.67 4.78
N ASP A 143 -5.47 0.36 4.20
CA ASP A 143 -5.84 1.59 4.89
C ASP A 143 -7.37 1.70 4.97
N CYS A 144 -7.90 1.82 6.18
CA CYS A 144 -9.33 2.03 6.44
C CYS A 144 -9.54 3.36 7.18
N ASN A 145 -10.22 4.28 6.51
CA ASN A 145 -10.57 5.59 7.05
C ASN A 145 -12.05 5.61 7.43
N LEU A 146 -12.37 5.85 8.70
CA LEU A 146 -13.75 5.85 9.20
C LEU A 146 -14.37 7.25 9.13
N GLY A 147 -14.69 7.71 7.91
CA GLY A 147 -15.51 8.90 7.67
C GLY A 147 -15.00 10.22 8.26
N PRO A 148 -15.78 11.28 8.20
CA PRO A 148 -15.32 12.64 8.57
C PRO A 148 -15.05 12.83 10.06
N ALA A 149 -15.65 12.02 10.93
CA ALA A 149 -15.42 12.05 12.39
C ALA A 149 -14.49 10.92 12.86
N GLY A 150 -13.97 10.12 11.95
CA GLY A 150 -13.19 8.93 12.25
C GLY A 150 -11.69 9.12 12.11
N PHE A 151 -11.00 8.00 12.16
CA PHE A 151 -9.57 7.92 11.95
C PHE A 151 -9.22 8.13 10.48
N SER A 152 -8.19 8.93 10.23
CA SER A 152 -7.57 9.04 8.91
C SER A 152 -6.09 8.68 9.01
N THR A 153 -5.64 7.82 8.14
CA THR A 153 -4.22 7.46 8.01
C THR A 153 -3.40 8.55 7.35
N GLY A 154 -4.05 9.56 6.77
CA GLY A 154 -3.42 10.55 5.89
C GLY A 154 -3.16 9.99 4.48
N LYS A 155 -3.55 8.75 4.23
CA LYS A 155 -3.47 8.05 2.95
C LYS A 155 -4.89 7.83 2.39
N PRO A 156 -5.03 7.65 1.08
CA PRO A 156 -6.29 7.21 0.50
C PRO A 156 -6.75 5.89 1.12
N GLU A 157 -8.05 5.73 1.35
CA GLU A 157 -8.62 4.44 1.72
C GLU A 157 -8.41 3.43 0.60
N GLY A 158 -8.08 2.20 0.95
CA GLY A 158 -7.90 1.13 -0.02
C GLY A 158 -6.77 0.17 0.36
N VAL A 159 -6.23 -0.48 -0.66
CA VAL A 159 -5.14 -1.45 -0.53
C VAL A 159 -4.01 -1.05 -1.47
N VAL A 160 -2.79 -1.14 -0.99
CA VAL A 160 -1.59 -1.03 -1.83
C VAL A 160 -0.92 -2.41 -1.87
N VAL A 161 -0.67 -2.92 -3.07
CA VAL A 161 -0.01 -4.22 -3.25
C VAL A 161 1.34 -4.00 -3.93
N THR A 162 2.42 -4.38 -3.27
CA THR A 162 3.77 -4.26 -3.78
C THR A 162 4.36 -5.65 -4.04
N PHE A 163 4.58 -5.97 -5.29
CA PHE A 163 5.27 -7.20 -5.70
C PHE A 163 6.79 -6.99 -5.64
N PRO A 164 7.54 -7.94 -5.06
CA PRO A 164 8.99 -7.87 -5.02
C PRO A 164 9.59 -8.04 -6.42
N GLY A 165 10.68 -7.37 -6.67
CA GLY A 165 11.46 -7.50 -7.91
C GLY A 165 12.25 -6.24 -8.24
N PRO A 166 13.23 -6.31 -9.15
CA PRO A 166 13.82 -5.18 -9.85
C PRO A 166 13.21 -5.07 -11.28
N PRO A 167 12.37 -4.06 -11.62
CA PRO A 167 11.77 -3.09 -10.69
C PRO A 167 10.63 -3.69 -9.87
N GLN A 168 10.34 -3.09 -8.71
CA GLN A 168 9.11 -3.40 -7.97
C GLN A 168 7.89 -2.94 -8.77
N VAL A 169 6.83 -3.75 -8.72
CA VAL A 169 5.52 -3.37 -9.26
C VAL A 169 4.58 -3.04 -8.12
N VAL A 170 4.05 -1.82 -8.14
CA VAL A 170 3.17 -1.31 -7.09
C VAL A 170 1.80 -1.02 -7.69
N PHE A 171 0.78 -1.64 -7.14
CA PHE A 171 -0.62 -1.35 -7.42
C PHE A 171 -1.16 -0.46 -6.32
N THR A 172 -1.83 0.63 -6.67
CA THR A 172 -2.42 1.59 -5.75
C THR A 172 -3.90 1.77 -6.06
N PRO A 173 -4.73 2.16 -5.10
CA PRO A 173 -6.13 2.44 -5.34
C PRO A 173 -6.33 3.43 -6.48
N THR A 174 -7.15 3.07 -7.48
CA THR A 174 -7.44 3.95 -8.62
C THR A 174 -8.43 5.04 -8.26
N ASN A 175 -9.35 4.69 -7.36
CA ASN A 175 -10.37 5.58 -6.83
C ASN A 175 -10.75 5.05 -5.44
N PRO A 176 -10.69 5.87 -4.39
CA PRO A 176 -11.07 5.46 -3.03
C PRO A 176 -12.53 5.01 -2.92
N THR A 177 -13.39 5.31 -3.90
CA THR A 177 -14.80 4.88 -3.92
C THR A 177 -15.02 3.54 -4.62
N THR A 178 -14.01 2.95 -5.28
CA THR A 178 -14.13 1.66 -5.98
C THR A 178 -13.75 0.46 -5.13
N GLY A 179 -13.46 0.68 -3.86
CA GLY A 179 -13.09 -0.37 -2.92
C GLY A 179 -13.74 -0.20 -1.57
N VAL A 180 -13.69 -1.26 -0.80
CA VAL A 180 -14.10 -1.27 0.60
C VAL A 180 -12.99 -1.91 1.41
N THR A 181 -12.59 -1.23 2.48
CA THR A 181 -11.67 -1.78 3.48
C THR A 181 -12.33 -1.68 4.84
N VAL A 182 -12.29 -2.76 5.62
CA VAL A 182 -12.90 -2.81 6.94
C VAL A 182 -11.99 -3.57 7.90
N PHE A 183 -11.75 -2.97 9.06
CA PHE A 183 -11.24 -3.71 10.21
C PHE A 183 -12.34 -3.92 11.24
N THR A 184 -12.39 -5.12 11.80
CA THR A 184 -13.30 -5.46 12.88
C THR A 184 -12.52 -5.75 14.15
N LEU A 185 -13.07 -5.33 15.28
CA LEU A 185 -12.57 -5.76 16.58
C LEU A 185 -13.02 -7.20 16.78
N GLY A 186 -12.07 -8.11 17.00
CA GLY A 186 -12.42 -9.44 17.45
C GLY A 186 -13.11 -9.33 18.80
N GLU A 187 -14.22 -10.01 18.94
CA GLU A 187 -14.84 -10.19 20.26
C GLU A 187 -13.81 -10.85 21.16
N GLY A 188 -13.27 -10.07 22.11
CA GLY A 188 -12.52 -10.63 23.19
C GLY A 188 -13.51 -11.52 23.94
N HIS A 189 -13.36 -12.83 23.87
CA HIS A 189 -13.97 -13.71 24.84
C HIS A 189 -13.48 -13.23 26.22
N SER A 190 -14.33 -12.45 26.88
CA SER A 190 -14.24 -12.26 28.33
C SER A 190 -14.64 -13.60 28.96
N GLY A 191 -13.65 -14.48 29.15
CA GLY A 191 -13.74 -15.61 30.04
C GLY A 191 -13.41 -15.21 31.44
#